data_951c3f93c838f7fe6e077ac4d9e38e5c
#
_entry.id   951c3f93c838f7fe6e077ac4d9e38e5c
#
_cell.length_a   1.000
_cell.length_b   1.000
_cell.length_c   1.000
_cell.angle_alpha   90.00
_cell.angle_beta   90.00
_cell.angle_gamma   90.00
#
_symmetry.space_group_name_H-M   'P 1'
#
loop_
_entity.id
_entity.type
_entity.pdbx_description
1 polymer ?
#
loop_
_entity_poly.entity_id
_entity_poly.type
_entity_poly.pdbx_seq_one_letter_code
_entity_poly.pdbx_strand_id
1 'polypeptide(L)'
;AASLPRSCNVSLIDMLRDNMDEECLLKEIKDKRFDLICLSGYSKDIVPIRNLSSKLKKHSPESIIVLGGVQASLMPEATMEFVEPGVDFCFTGDGENSLAKFVTNTECRDFSHDILKGIPGLVFRSNGKIVKNPEELIADLDSIPFPRWDIMPPASYPKSPHGAFFRQFPYAAMYATRGCPFPCTFCA
;
A
#
# COMPACT_ATOMS: atom_id res chain seq x y z
N ALA A 1 -5.72 4.89 3.87
CA ALA A 1 -6.06 5.20 5.29
C ALA A 1 -7.46 5.80 5.40
N ALA A 2 -7.75 6.89 4.67
CA ALA A 2 -9.03 7.60 4.79
C ALA A 2 -10.25 6.74 4.40
N SER A 3 -10.09 5.83 3.46
CA SER A 3 -11.16 4.94 2.96
C SER A 3 -11.38 3.70 3.82
N LEU A 4 -10.55 3.47 4.83
CA LEU A 4 -10.71 2.31 5.71
C LEU A 4 -11.90 2.49 6.67
N PRO A 5 -12.54 1.38 7.11
CA PRO A 5 -13.58 1.42 8.12
C PRO A 5 -13.14 2.18 9.37
N ARG A 6 -14.07 2.89 10.02
CA ARG A 6 -13.79 3.65 11.25
C ARG A 6 -13.37 2.77 12.44
N SER A 7 -13.68 1.49 12.38
CA SER A 7 -13.23 0.49 13.35
C SER A 7 -11.73 0.21 13.28
N CYS A 8 -11.06 0.56 12.19
CA CYS A 8 -9.63 0.35 12.02
C CYS A 8 -8.82 1.40 12.78
N ASN A 9 -7.92 0.93 13.63
CA ASN A 9 -6.88 1.76 14.22
C ASN A 9 -5.71 1.87 13.23
N VAL A 10 -5.54 3.04 12.62
CA VAL A 10 -4.55 3.26 11.55
C VAL A 10 -3.37 4.06 12.07
N SER A 11 -2.18 3.49 11.95
CA SER A 11 -0.91 4.18 12.16
C SER A 11 -0.20 4.40 10.82
N LEU A 12 0.40 5.55 10.64
CA LEU A 12 1.28 5.84 9.51
C LEU A 12 2.70 6.01 10.03
N ILE A 13 3.62 5.24 9.46
CA ILE A 13 5.04 5.35 9.75
C ILE A 13 5.73 5.81 8.46
N ASP A 14 6.36 6.97 8.51
CA ASP A 14 7.23 7.47 7.45
C ASP A 14 8.65 7.57 7.99
N MET A 15 9.47 6.60 7.62
CA MET A 15 10.84 6.47 8.16
C MET A 15 11.69 7.71 7.89
N LEU A 16 11.47 8.41 6.77
CA LEU A 16 12.19 9.63 6.44
C LEU A 16 11.77 10.80 7.33
N ARG A 17 10.45 11.02 7.46
CA ARG A 17 9.87 12.07 8.32
C ARG A 17 10.23 11.85 9.78
N ASP A 18 10.10 10.60 10.22
CA ASP A 18 10.23 10.23 11.63
C ASP A 18 11.70 9.96 12.01
N ASN A 19 12.63 10.14 11.06
CA ASN A 19 14.07 9.86 11.21
C ASN A 19 14.31 8.47 11.82
N MET A 20 13.57 7.50 11.35
CA MET A 20 13.53 6.14 11.87
C MET A 20 14.39 5.22 11.00
N ASP A 21 15.25 4.45 11.61
CA ASP A 21 15.97 3.36 10.95
C ASP A 21 15.15 2.06 10.95
N GLU A 22 15.67 1.06 10.27
CA GLU A 22 14.99 -0.24 10.13
C GLU A 22 14.86 -0.95 11.49
N GLU A 23 15.84 -0.83 12.37
CA GLU A 23 15.83 -1.50 13.68
C GLU A 23 14.73 -0.92 14.57
N CYS A 24 14.61 0.40 14.60
CA CYS A 24 13.54 1.11 15.29
C CYS A 24 12.16 0.72 14.73
N LEU A 25 12.02 0.63 13.41
CA LEU A 25 10.77 0.19 12.76
C LEU A 25 10.39 -1.24 13.19
N LEU A 26 11.33 -2.18 13.13
CA LEU A 26 11.06 -3.57 13.50
C LEU A 26 10.66 -3.72 14.97
N LYS A 27 11.27 -2.93 15.85
CA LYS A 27 10.90 -2.87 17.27
C LYS A 27 9.48 -2.34 17.45
N GLU A 28 9.15 -1.22 16.79
CA GLU A 28 7.81 -0.63 16.86
C GLU A 28 6.72 -1.59 16.37
N ILE A 29 6.95 -2.28 15.25
CA ILE A 29 6.04 -3.28 14.70
C ILE A 29 5.81 -4.42 15.71
N LYS A 30 6.88 -4.91 16.32
CA LYS A 30 6.80 -5.98 17.31
C LYS A 30 6.04 -5.56 18.57
N ASP A 31 6.30 -4.37 19.07
CA ASP A 31 5.72 -3.86 20.31
C ASP A 31 4.22 -3.55 20.16
N LYS A 32 3.82 -2.99 19.03
CA LYS A 32 2.43 -2.57 18.77
C LYS A 32 1.52 -3.66 18.22
N ARG A 33 2.05 -4.74 17.66
CA ARG A 33 1.30 -5.88 17.09
C ARG A 33 0.22 -5.43 16.08
N PHE A 34 0.63 -5.17 14.86
CA PHE A 34 -0.29 -4.82 13.78
C PHE A 34 -0.91 -6.06 13.14
N ASP A 35 -2.21 -6.05 12.89
CA ASP A 35 -2.90 -7.12 12.14
C ASP A 35 -2.55 -7.06 10.66
N LEU A 36 -2.41 -5.85 10.10
CA LEU A 36 -2.13 -5.59 8.70
C LEU A 36 -1.02 -4.55 8.56
N ILE A 37 -0.02 -4.86 7.76
CA ILE A 37 1.08 -3.96 7.41
C ILE A 37 1.02 -3.69 5.91
N CYS A 38 0.82 -2.43 5.54
CA CYS A 38 0.73 -2.00 4.15
C CYS A 38 2.05 -1.36 3.72
N LEU A 39 2.67 -1.88 2.68
CA LEU A 39 3.85 -1.35 2.03
C LEU A 39 3.49 -0.75 0.67
N SER A 40 4.22 0.25 0.23
CA SER A 40 4.07 0.84 -1.09
C SER A 40 5.43 1.22 -1.66
N GLY A 41 5.64 1.02 -2.95
CA GLY A 41 6.92 1.35 -3.56
C GLY A 41 6.92 1.40 -5.07
N TYR A 42 7.99 1.98 -5.58
CA TYR A 42 8.35 2.01 -7.00
C TYR A 42 9.30 0.87 -7.35
N SER A 43 9.60 0.69 -8.64
CA SER A 43 10.51 -0.37 -9.11
C SER A 43 11.90 -0.30 -8.48
N LYS A 44 12.41 0.89 -8.17
CA LYS A 44 13.69 1.10 -7.48
C LYS A 44 13.69 0.59 -6.03
N ASP A 45 12.50 0.49 -5.42
CA ASP A 45 12.35 0.15 -4.01
C ASP A 45 12.08 -1.35 -3.78
N ILE A 46 11.93 -2.15 -4.85
CA ILE A 46 11.48 -3.54 -4.72
C ILE A 46 12.45 -4.45 -3.95
N VAL A 47 13.76 -4.23 -4.10
CA VAL A 47 14.77 -5.00 -3.35
C VAL A 47 14.76 -4.63 -1.86
N PRO A 48 14.81 -3.35 -1.46
CA PRO A 48 14.56 -2.94 -0.08
C PRO A 48 13.25 -3.48 0.50
N ILE A 49 12.14 -3.42 -0.25
CA ILE A 49 10.83 -3.93 0.19
C ILE A 49 10.87 -5.43 0.46
N ARG A 50 11.48 -6.23 -0.43
CA ARG A 50 11.66 -7.67 -0.22
C ARG A 50 12.42 -7.97 1.07
N ASN A 51 13.53 -7.26 1.30
CA ASN A 51 14.35 -7.45 2.49
C ASN A 51 13.60 -7.05 3.75
N LEU A 52 12.94 -5.90 3.73
CA LEU A 52 12.16 -5.40 4.84
C LEU A 52 10.97 -6.30 5.16
N SER A 53 10.17 -6.68 4.15
CA SER A 53 8.99 -7.53 4.35
C SER A 53 9.37 -8.91 4.92
N SER A 54 10.49 -9.49 4.48
CA SER A 54 11.00 -10.73 5.04
C SER A 54 11.39 -10.61 6.51
N LYS A 55 11.96 -9.47 6.92
CA LYS A 55 12.28 -9.19 8.32
C LYS A 55 11.02 -8.92 9.13
N LEU A 56 10.08 -8.13 8.61
CA LEU A 56 8.78 -7.88 9.23
C LEU A 56 8.04 -9.18 9.50
N LYS A 57 8.00 -10.10 8.54
CA LYS A 57 7.35 -11.41 8.69
C LYS A 57 7.99 -12.26 9.78
N LYS A 58 9.32 -12.18 9.95
CA LYS A 58 10.02 -12.87 11.04
C LYS A 58 9.71 -12.27 12.41
N HIS A 59 9.56 -10.95 12.51
CA HIS A 59 9.29 -10.26 13.78
C HIS A 59 7.81 -10.29 14.17
N SER A 60 6.91 -10.35 13.18
CA SER A 60 5.47 -10.37 13.36
C SER A 60 4.82 -11.37 12.40
N PRO A 61 4.99 -12.69 12.64
CA PRO A 61 4.53 -13.74 11.72
C PRO A 61 3.02 -13.74 11.52
N GLU A 62 2.26 -13.28 12.52
CA GLU A 62 0.80 -13.20 12.48
C GLU A 62 0.27 -12.01 11.68
N SER A 63 1.12 -11.01 11.42
CA SER A 63 0.72 -9.85 10.60
C SER A 63 0.58 -10.24 9.15
N ILE A 64 -0.48 -9.73 8.53
CA ILE A 64 -0.65 -9.80 7.08
C ILE A 64 0.15 -8.65 6.47
N ILE A 65 1.00 -8.96 5.52
CA ILE A 65 1.80 -7.95 4.82
C ILE A 65 1.31 -7.82 3.38
N VAL A 66 0.90 -6.61 3.02
CA VAL A 66 0.42 -6.30 1.67
C VAL A 66 1.31 -5.28 1.00
N LEU A 67 1.48 -5.40 -0.30
CA LEU A 67 2.24 -4.47 -1.13
C LEU A 67 1.36 -3.86 -2.21
N GLY A 68 1.33 -2.54 -2.27
CA GLY A 68 0.70 -1.78 -3.33
C GLY A 68 1.68 -0.85 -4.04
N GLY A 69 1.14 0.07 -4.82
CA GLY A 69 1.91 1.09 -5.53
C GLY A 69 2.30 0.69 -6.94
N VAL A 70 3.10 1.55 -7.58
CA VAL A 70 3.39 1.50 -9.02
C VAL A 70 3.99 0.17 -9.45
N GLN A 71 4.96 -0.38 -8.70
CA GLN A 71 5.60 -1.65 -9.05
C GLN A 71 4.59 -2.81 -9.08
N ALA A 72 3.75 -2.92 -8.06
CA ALA A 72 2.74 -3.97 -7.97
C ALA A 72 1.68 -3.84 -9.08
N SER A 73 1.33 -2.59 -9.47
CA SER A 73 0.36 -2.34 -10.55
C SER A 73 0.90 -2.70 -11.93
N LEU A 74 2.19 -2.42 -12.19
CA LEU A 74 2.80 -2.65 -13.50
C LEU A 74 3.21 -4.10 -13.76
N MET A 75 3.72 -4.78 -12.76
CA MET A 75 4.27 -6.13 -12.86
C MET A 75 3.76 -7.02 -11.70
N PRO A 76 2.45 -7.22 -11.58
CA PRO A 76 1.85 -7.83 -10.39
C PRO A 76 2.36 -9.25 -10.10
N GLU A 77 2.37 -10.11 -11.10
CA GLU A 77 2.80 -11.50 -10.94
C GLU A 77 4.28 -11.59 -10.61
N ALA A 78 5.14 -10.92 -11.38
CA ALA A 78 6.58 -10.90 -11.14
C ALA A 78 6.93 -10.26 -9.79
N THR A 79 6.19 -9.23 -9.38
CA THR A 79 6.34 -8.62 -8.07
C THR A 79 6.00 -9.60 -6.96
N MET A 80 4.86 -10.29 -7.07
CA MET A 80 4.40 -11.27 -6.09
C MET A 80 5.38 -12.45 -5.94
N GLU A 81 5.99 -12.90 -7.04
CA GLU A 81 7.05 -13.92 -7.03
C GLU A 81 8.32 -13.39 -6.33
N PHE A 82 8.74 -12.19 -6.69
CA PHE A 82 10.00 -11.64 -6.21
C PHE A 82 10.01 -11.35 -4.71
N VAL A 83 8.89 -10.87 -4.14
CA VAL A 83 8.80 -10.48 -2.73
C VAL A 83 8.49 -11.64 -1.78
N GLU A 84 8.38 -12.86 -2.29
CA GLU A 84 8.18 -14.04 -1.45
C GLU A 84 9.40 -14.31 -0.54
N PRO A 85 9.20 -14.81 0.69
CA PRO A 85 7.92 -15.09 1.39
C PRO A 85 7.41 -13.92 2.23
N GLY A 86 7.95 -12.71 2.09
CA GLY A 86 7.72 -11.60 2.99
C GLY A 86 6.38 -10.90 2.80
N VAL A 87 5.74 -11.03 1.63
CA VAL A 87 4.46 -10.37 1.28
C VAL A 87 3.39 -11.43 1.03
N ASP A 88 2.24 -11.27 1.68
CA ASP A 88 1.11 -12.19 1.55
C ASP A 88 0.24 -11.87 0.33
N PHE A 89 0.01 -10.57 0.06
CA PHE A 89 -0.86 -10.09 -1.01
C PHE A 89 -0.27 -8.86 -1.70
N CYS A 90 -0.57 -8.68 -2.99
CA CYS A 90 -0.33 -7.43 -3.68
C CYS A 90 -1.64 -6.79 -4.12
N PHE A 91 -1.63 -5.45 -4.30
CA PHE A 91 -2.75 -4.69 -4.84
C PHE A 91 -2.30 -3.93 -6.08
N THR A 92 -3.14 -3.97 -7.12
CA THR A 92 -2.96 -3.20 -8.35
C THR A 92 -4.00 -2.09 -8.44
N GLY A 93 -3.68 -1.04 -9.19
CA GLY A 93 -4.57 0.10 -9.38
C GLY A 93 -4.79 0.94 -8.12
N ASP A 94 -5.96 1.58 -8.06
CA ASP A 94 -6.36 2.44 -6.94
C ASP A 94 -6.75 1.62 -5.71
N GLY A 95 -6.09 1.88 -4.60
CA GLY A 95 -6.21 1.07 -3.38
C GLY A 95 -7.37 1.45 -2.46
N GLU A 96 -8.09 2.55 -2.71
CA GLU A 96 -9.10 3.08 -1.78
C GLU A 96 -10.23 2.08 -1.53
N ASN A 97 -10.88 1.61 -2.59
CA ASN A 97 -11.96 0.64 -2.48
C ASN A 97 -11.46 -0.77 -2.22
N SER A 98 -10.39 -1.15 -2.90
CA SER A 98 -9.81 -2.50 -2.83
C SER A 98 -9.33 -2.84 -1.42
N LEU A 99 -8.56 -1.95 -0.80
CA LEU A 99 -8.06 -2.17 0.56
C LEU A 99 -9.19 -2.11 1.59
N ALA A 100 -10.19 -1.24 1.42
CA ALA A 100 -11.35 -1.20 2.29
C ALA A 100 -12.15 -2.50 2.22
N LYS A 101 -12.43 -3.02 1.01
CA LYS A 101 -13.08 -4.32 0.81
C LYS A 101 -12.26 -5.47 1.40
N PHE A 102 -10.93 -5.44 1.21
CA PHE A 102 -10.04 -6.46 1.77
C PHE A 102 -10.18 -6.52 3.30
N VAL A 103 -10.04 -5.38 3.97
CA VAL A 103 -10.13 -5.31 5.44
C VAL A 103 -11.50 -5.78 5.92
N THR A 104 -12.59 -5.30 5.31
CA THR A 104 -13.95 -5.68 5.71
C THR A 104 -14.22 -7.16 5.49
N ASN A 105 -13.81 -7.72 4.36
CA ASN A 105 -14.10 -9.11 4.01
C ASN A 105 -13.21 -10.11 4.76
N THR A 106 -12.06 -9.65 5.28
CA THR A 106 -11.10 -10.51 5.98
C THR A 106 -11.02 -10.25 7.48
N GLU A 107 -11.98 -9.50 8.05
CA GLU A 107 -12.04 -9.22 9.50
C GLU A 107 -11.95 -10.50 10.36
N CYS A 108 -12.56 -11.59 9.91
CA CYS A 108 -12.50 -12.90 10.58
C CYS A 108 -11.29 -13.74 10.17
N ARG A 109 -10.30 -13.16 9.48
CA ARG A 109 -9.15 -13.88 8.90
C ARG A 109 -9.54 -15.04 7.97
N ASP A 110 -10.68 -14.91 7.31
CA ASP A 110 -11.08 -15.83 6.25
C ASP A 110 -10.48 -15.37 4.92
N PHE A 111 -9.49 -16.12 4.44
CA PHE A 111 -8.83 -15.91 3.16
C PHE A 111 -9.23 -16.98 2.14
N SER A 112 -10.46 -17.45 2.21
CA SER A 112 -10.98 -18.38 1.22
C SER A 112 -10.91 -17.82 -0.19
N HIS A 113 -10.73 -18.70 -1.16
CA HIS A 113 -10.58 -18.30 -2.56
C HIS A 113 -11.74 -17.44 -3.07
N ASP A 114 -12.97 -17.73 -2.63
CA ASP A 114 -14.17 -17.01 -3.07
C ASP A 114 -14.20 -15.58 -2.50
N ILE A 115 -13.80 -15.39 -1.25
CA ILE A 115 -13.66 -14.06 -0.64
C ILE A 115 -12.57 -13.25 -1.37
N LEU A 116 -11.40 -13.84 -1.56
CA LEU A 116 -10.28 -13.16 -2.22
C LEU A 116 -10.59 -12.78 -3.66
N LYS A 117 -11.31 -13.62 -4.40
CA LYS A 117 -11.78 -13.33 -5.77
C LYS A 117 -12.72 -12.13 -5.87
N GLY A 118 -13.44 -11.82 -4.81
CA GLY A 118 -14.36 -10.67 -4.78
C GLY A 118 -13.67 -9.31 -4.56
N ILE A 119 -12.34 -9.28 -4.35
CA ILE A 119 -11.60 -8.05 -4.03
C ILE A 119 -10.92 -7.52 -5.29
N PRO A 120 -11.31 -6.34 -5.80
CA PRO A 120 -10.73 -5.78 -7.02
C PRO A 120 -9.23 -5.54 -6.90
N GLY A 121 -8.49 -5.80 -7.97
CA GLY A 121 -7.06 -5.54 -8.05
C GLY A 121 -6.20 -6.36 -7.09
N LEU A 122 -6.78 -7.32 -6.35
CA LEU A 122 -6.01 -8.19 -5.46
C LEU A 122 -5.21 -9.21 -6.26
N VAL A 123 -3.95 -9.38 -5.87
CA VAL A 123 -3.05 -10.43 -6.38
C VAL A 123 -2.67 -11.34 -5.23
N PHE A 124 -2.95 -12.63 -5.37
CA PHE A 124 -2.77 -13.61 -4.31
C PHE A 124 -2.35 -14.99 -4.83
N ARG A 125 -1.85 -15.83 -3.94
CA ARG A 125 -1.49 -17.22 -4.27
C ARG A 125 -2.67 -18.15 -3.98
N SER A 126 -3.00 -18.98 -4.95
CA SER A 126 -4.01 -20.04 -4.82
C SER A 126 -3.56 -21.29 -5.55
N ASN A 127 -3.52 -22.41 -4.85
CA ASN A 127 -3.13 -23.71 -5.43
C ASN A 127 -1.78 -23.68 -6.20
N GLY A 128 -0.78 -22.97 -5.65
CA GLY A 128 0.54 -22.84 -6.24
C GLY A 128 0.62 -21.92 -7.47
N LYS A 129 -0.46 -21.19 -7.77
CA LYS A 129 -0.52 -20.21 -8.86
C LYS A 129 -0.77 -18.82 -8.31
N ILE A 130 -0.28 -17.81 -9.01
CA ILE A 130 -0.63 -16.42 -8.74
C ILE A 130 -1.89 -16.09 -9.51
N VAL A 131 -2.86 -15.51 -8.80
CA VAL A 131 -4.16 -15.07 -9.34
C VAL A 131 -4.20 -13.56 -9.22
N LYS A 132 -4.54 -12.87 -10.31
CA LYS A 132 -4.81 -11.43 -10.33
C LYS A 132 -6.30 -11.21 -10.60
N ASN A 133 -6.95 -10.47 -9.73
CA ASN A 133 -8.33 -10.03 -9.95
C ASN A 133 -8.35 -8.79 -10.86
N PRO A 134 -9.45 -8.58 -11.62
CA PRO A 134 -9.66 -7.35 -12.36
C PRO A 134 -9.63 -6.13 -11.44
N GLU A 135 -9.07 -5.04 -11.93
CA GLU A 135 -9.11 -3.75 -11.25
C GLU A 135 -10.49 -3.09 -11.36
N GLU A 136 -10.87 -2.31 -10.36
CA GLU A 136 -12.08 -1.50 -10.38
C GLU A 136 -11.68 -0.03 -10.49
N LEU A 137 -12.14 0.64 -11.52
CA LEU A 137 -11.95 2.07 -11.66
C LEU A 137 -12.93 2.81 -10.76
N ILE A 138 -12.45 3.81 -10.04
CA ILE A 138 -13.28 4.68 -9.23
C ILE A 138 -13.93 5.73 -10.15
N ALA A 139 -15.18 5.52 -10.49
CA ALA A 139 -15.91 6.38 -11.44
C ALA A 139 -16.23 7.77 -10.84
N ASP A 140 -16.53 7.81 -9.55
CA ASP A 140 -16.83 9.03 -8.82
C ASP A 140 -15.69 9.36 -7.84
N LEU A 141 -14.82 10.29 -8.24
CA LEU A 141 -13.70 10.73 -7.41
C LEU A 141 -14.15 11.55 -6.19
N ASP A 142 -15.32 12.17 -6.25
CA ASP A 142 -15.85 12.95 -5.14
C ASP A 142 -16.36 12.07 -3.99
N SER A 143 -16.57 10.78 -4.26
CA SER A 143 -16.88 9.79 -3.23
C SER A 143 -15.67 9.40 -2.36
N ILE A 144 -14.45 9.71 -2.80
CA ILE A 144 -13.22 9.40 -2.05
C ILE A 144 -13.04 10.43 -0.93
N PRO A 145 -12.86 9.99 0.31
CA PRO A 145 -12.60 10.91 1.41
C PRO A 145 -11.25 11.63 1.25
N PHE A 146 -11.17 12.85 1.79
CA PHE A 146 -9.91 13.58 1.82
C PHE A 146 -8.81 12.81 2.54
N PRO A 147 -7.53 12.99 2.12
CA PRO A 147 -6.40 12.36 2.79
C PRO A 147 -6.36 12.68 4.29
N ARG A 148 -5.87 11.73 5.08
CA ARG A 148 -5.70 11.84 6.53
C ARG A 148 -4.54 12.78 6.89
N TRP A 149 -4.72 14.08 6.61
CA TRP A 149 -3.71 15.10 6.96
C TRP A 149 -3.50 15.25 8.47
N ASP A 150 -4.39 14.72 9.27
CA ASP A 150 -4.26 14.64 10.72
C ASP A 150 -3.11 13.70 11.17
N ILE A 151 -2.90 12.58 10.48
CA ILE A 151 -1.81 11.63 10.78
C ILE A 151 -0.57 11.87 9.92
N MET A 152 -0.68 12.65 8.84
CA MET A 152 0.40 12.98 7.92
C MET A 152 0.36 14.46 7.54
N PRO A 153 0.55 15.38 8.50
CA PRO A 153 0.44 16.81 8.21
C PRO A 153 1.58 17.26 7.30
N PRO A 154 1.28 17.99 6.21
CA PRO A 154 2.31 18.49 5.27
C PRO A 154 3.43 19.30 5.93
N ALA A 155 3.13 19.98 7.04
CA ALA A 155 4.12 20.75 7.78
C ALA A 155 5.17 19.90 8.51
N SER A 156 4.95 18.61 8.70
CA SER A 156 5.91 17.69 9.34
C SER A 156 7.05 17.26 8.42
N TYR A 157 6.92 17.51 7.12
CA TYR A 157 7.95 17.17 6.14
C TYR A 157 8.99 18.28 5.99
N PRO A 158 10.24 17.93 5.61
CA PRO A 158 11.27 18.93 5.37
C PRO A 158 10.91 19.83 4.19
N LYS A 159 11.39 21.08 4.22
CA LYS A 159 11.23 22.06 3.12
C LYS A 159 12.02 21.68 1.86
N SER A 160 12.25 20.41 1.62
CA SER A 160 12.98 19.91 0.47
C SER A 160 12.01 19.49 -0.61
N PRO A 161 11.97 20.21 -1.75
CA PRO A 161 11.09 19.82 -2.85
C PRO A 161 11.64 18.56 -3.51
N HIS A 162 10.81 17.57 -3.71
CA HIS A 162 11.10 16.42 -4.56
C HIS A 162 11.09 16.85 -6.05
N GLY A 163 11.98 17.78 -6.44
CA GLY A 163 12.08 18.31 -7.79
C GLY A 163 11.03 19.33 -8.19
N ALA A 164 10.12 19.71 -7.30
CA ALA A 164 9.10 20.72 -7.59
C ALA A 164 9.45 22.07 -6.96
N PHE A 165 9.24 23.16 -7.72
CA PHE A 165 9.33 24.52 -7.18
C PHE A 165 8.03 24.86 -6.45
N PHE A 166 8.12 25.32 -5.22
CA PHE A 166 6.98 25.83 -4.47
C PHE A 166 7.25 27.24 -3.93
N ARG A 167 6.22 28.07 -3.87
CA ARG A 167 6.34 29.46 -3.38
C ARG A 167 6.19 29.56 -1.88
N GLN A 168 5.42 28.67 -1.30
CA GLN A 168 5.08 28.69 0.13
C GLN A 168 5.17 27.27 0.70
N PHE A 169 5.43 27.21 2.00
CA PHE A 169 5.45 25.98 2.79
C PHE A 169 4.52 26.18 4.02
N PRO A 170 3.76 25.18 4.44
CA PRO A 170 3.72 23.82 3.91
C PRO A 170 2.95 23.71 2.58
N TYR A 171 3.20 22.65 1.81
CA TYR A 171 2.42 22.34 0.62
C TYR A 171 1.94 20.88 0.66
N ALA A 172 0.78 20.63 0.04
CA ALA A 172 0.23 19.30 -0.13
C ALA A 172 0.10 18.97 -1.63
N ALA A 173 0.59 17.81 -2.03
CA ALA A 173 0.38 17.32 -3.39
C ALA A 173 -1.04 16.75 -3.51
N MET A 174 -1.74 17.10 -4.59
CA MET A 174 -3.09 16.64 -4.88
C MET A 174 -3.20 16.20 -6.35
N TYR A 175 -3.97 15.16 -6.59
CA TYR A 175 -4.38 14.75 -7.92
C TYR A 175 -5.82 15.23 -8.17
N ALA A 176 -6.00 16.10 -9.17
CA ALA A 176 -7.31 16.61 -9.56
C ALA A 176 -8.07 15.64 -10.50
N THR A 177 -7.33 14.77 -11.18
CA THR A 177 -7.87 13.78 -12.11
C THR A 177 -7.09 12.47 -11.98
N ARG A 178 -7.70 11.35 -12.35
CA ARG A 178 -7.06 10.04 -12.40
C ARG A 178 -7.20 9.42 -13.78
N GLY A 179 -6.22 8.58 -14.13
CA GLY A 179 -6.16 7.93 -15.43
C GLY A 179 -5.64 8.83 -16.53
N CYS A 180 -5.21 8.20 -17.62
CA CYS A 180 -4.75 8.84 -18.83
C CYS A 180 -5.25 8.04 -20.04
N PRO A 181 -5.84 8.67 -21.07
CA PRO A 181 -6.35 7.95 -22.22
C PRO A 181 -5.27 7.56 -23.24
N PHE A 182 -4.01 7.94 -23.03
CA PHE A 182 -2.94 7.75 -24.00
C PHE A 182 -2.13 6.48 -23.74
N PRO A 183 -1.94 5.59 -24.74
CA PRO A 183 -1.15 4.35 -24.60
C PRO A 183 0.34 4.63 -24.89
N CYS A 184 0.98 5.51 -24.14
CA CYS A 184 2.40 5.83 -24.36
C CYS A 184 3.27 4.64 -23.92
N THR A 185 4.18 4.20 -24.80
CA THR A 185 5.01 2.99 -24.57
C THR A 185 6.03 3.12 -23.44
N PHE A 186 6.29 4.32 -22.98
CA PHE A 186 7.23 4.62 -21.87
C PHE A 186 6.52 5.01 -20.56
N CYS A 187 5.21 5.07 -20.56
CA CYS A 187 4.40 5.48 -19.43
C CYS A 187 3.72 4.27 -18.79
N ALA A 188 3.64 4.31 -17.46
CA ALA A 188 2.96 3.30 -16.69
C ALA A 188 1.53 3.70 -16.39
#